data_b2c7d1f94dd8c66365f41b8a3cb6f2d1
#
_entry.id   b2c7d1f94dd8c66365f41b8a3cb6f2d1
#
_cell.length_a   1.000
_cell.length_b   1.000
_cell.length_c   1.000
_cell.angle_alpha   90.00
_cell.angle_beta   90.00
_cell.angle_gamma   90.00
#
_symmetry.space_group_name_H-M   'P 1'
#
loop_
_entity.id
_entity.type
_entity.pdbx_description
1 polymer ?
#
loop_
_entity_poly.entity_id
_entity_poly.type
_entity_poly.pdbx_seq_one_letter_code
_entity_poly.pdbx_strand_id
1 'polypeptide(L)'
;EYGVRQHIKFDTKIVAANWSNADQAWSVTNQNVKTGEQSVTIARFLFMCGGYYRYDQGYKPEFPGEAAFRGQVIHPQHWPENLDYAGKKVVVIGSGATAMTLVPAMTDKAAHVTMLQRSPTYVVSRPAVDGAANFLRKILPTQWAYNIIRWRNVMFQQFFFRQTRKNPEKARERLLGMVREELGPGYDIEKHFTPAYNPWEQRLCLVPDADLFTALKSGKASVETDHIERFTQSGILLKSGKALEADIIVTATGLNLIFMNGVNVSIDGAKVEPGKLLNYKGVMLSNVPNLAVTFGYTNASWTLKADLTSEYVCRLLNLMDEKGATSAMPYLADFPNETEPFVDFSSGYFQRVMDQFPRQHTEAPWKLHQNYFTDRKNLRELPVEDGVMQLNAAPAKAGAKPALQAAE
;
A
#
# COMPACT_ATOMS: atom_id res chain seq x y z
N GLU A 1 -8.48 -23.12 8.44
CA GLU A 1 -9.88 -23.11 8.83
C GLU A 1 -10.80 -23.33 7.64
N TYR A 2 -10.59 -22.63 6.50
CA TYR A 2 -11.42 -22.71 5.29
C TYR A 2 -10.80 -23.51 4.14
N GLY A 3 -9.69 -24.22 4.35
CA GLY A 3 -9.04 -25.05 3.34
C GLY A 3 -8.54 -24.29 2.09
N VAL A 4 -8.38 -22.98 2.14
CA VAL A 4 -8.07 -22.12 0.99
C VAL A 4 -6.74 -22.47 0.33
N ARG A 5 -5.75 -22.97 1.10
CA ARG A 5 -4.40 -23.25 0.60
C ARG A 5 -4.39 -24.21 -0.60
N GLN A 6 -5.25 -25.23 -0.62
CA GLN A 6 -5.35 -26.20 -1.71
C GLN A 6 -5.80 -25.59 -3.04
N HIS A 7 -6.46 -24.42 -3.01
CA HIS A 7 -6.92 -23.70 -4.19
C HIS A 7 -5.92 -22.64 -4.68
N ILE A 8 -4.79 -22.44 -3.99
CA ILE A 8 -3.76 -21.47 -4.38
C ILE A 8 -2.78 -22.15 -5.34
N LYS A 9 -2.62 -21.58 -6.54
CA LYS A 9 -1.58 -21.97 -7.49
C LYS A 9 -0.33 -21.15 -7.19
N PHE A 10 0.64 -21.77 -6.51
CA PHE A 10 1.93 -21.14 -6.22
C PHE A 10 2.81 -21.04 -7.47
N ASP A 11 3.88 -20.26 -7.39
CA ASP A 11 4.83 -20.03 -8.49
C ASP A 11 4.15 -19.55 -9.79
N THR A 12 3.00 -18.89 -9.65
CA THR A 12 2.15 -18.49 -10.79
C THR A 12 1.95 -16.99 -10.77
N LYS A 13 2.38 -16.32 -11.85
CA LYS A 13 2.18 -14.89 -12.10
C LYS A 13 1.10 -14.71 -13.16
N ILE A 14 0.11 -13.87 -12.92
CA ILE A 14 -0.84 -13.41 -13.94
C ILE A 14 -0.15 -12.31 -14.75
N VAL A 15 -0.06 -12.49 -16.07
CA VAL A 15 0.61 -11.53 -16.97
C VAL A 15 -0.37 -10.77 -17.85
N ALA A 16 -1.50 -11.38 -18.21
CA ALA A 16 -2.54 -10.73 -18.99
C ALA A 16 -3.93 -11.24 -18.63
N ALA A 17 -4.95 -10.42 -18.85
CA ALA A 17 -6.35 -10.80 -18.75
C ALA A 17 -7.16 -10.09 -19.84
N ASN A 18 -7.86 -10.86 -20.68
CA ASN A 18 -8.71 -10.33 -21.73
C ASN A 18 -10.16 -10.70 -21.50
N TRP A 19 -11.05 -9.70 -21.40
CA TRP A 19 -12.49 -9.90 -21.36
C TRP A 19 -13.01 -10.11 -22.77
N SER A 20 -13.85 -11.12 -22.99
CA SER A 20 -14.59 -11.33 -24.21
C SER A 20 -16.07 -10.95 -23.99
N ASN A 21 -16.55 -9.94 -24.70
CA ASN A 21 -17.97 -9.60 -24.67
C ASN A 21 -18.84 -10.70 -25.29
N ALA A 22 -18.31 -11.45 -26.24
CA ALA A 22 -19.02 -12.57 -26.86
C ALA A 22 -19.18 -13.76 -25.91
N ASP A 23 -18.12 -14.09 -25.15
CA ASP A 23 -18.10 -15.22 -24.23
C ASP A 23 -18.53 -14.87 -22.81
N GLN A 24 -18.60 -13.57 -22.49
CA GLN A 24 -18.88 -13.03 -21.15
C GLN A 24 -17.94 -13.64 -20.08
N ALA A 25 -16.67 -13.70 -20.42
CA ALA A 25 -15.64 -14.32 -19.59
C ALA A 25 -14.26 -13.70 -19.79
N TRP A 26 -13.42 -13.81 -18.77
CA TRP A 26 -12.02 -13.46 -18.79
C TRP A 26 -11.17 -14.65 -19.26
N SER A 27 -10.28 -14.40 -20.21
CA SER A 27 -9.15 -15.28 -20.51
C SER A 27 -7.93 -14.77 -19.77
N VAL A 28 -7.49 -15.48 -18.73
CA VAL A 28 -6.39 -15.08 -17.84
C VAL A 28 -5.14 -15.86 -18.21
N THR A 29 -4.11 -15.15 -18.66
CA THR A 29 -2.81 -15.76 -18.98
C THR A 29 -1.95 -15.83 -17.73
N ASN A 30 -1.66 -17.05 -17.31
CA ASN A 30 -0.79 -17.38 -16.19
C ASN A 30 0.60 -17.71 -16.71
N GLN A 31 1.63 -17.37 -15.97
CA GLN A 31 3.02 -17.74 -16.24
C GLN A 31 3.63 -18.39 -15.00
N ASN A 32 4.18 -19.59 -15.15
CA ASN A 32 4.99 -20.20 -14.11
C ASN A 32 6.31 -19.42 -13.98
N VAL A 33 6.60 -18.91 -12.79
CA VAL A 33 7.77 -18.02 -12.57
C VAL A 33 9.10 -18.79 -12.62
N LYS A 34 9.08 -20.12 -12.46
CA LYS A 34 10.29 -20.97 -12.49
C LYS A 34 10.61 -21.47 -13.90
N THR A 35 9.57 -21.90 -14.64
CA THR A 35 9.74 -22.50 -15.97
C THR A 35 9.52 -21.51 -17.11
N GLY A 36 8.82 -20.40 -16.85
CA GLY A 36 8.38 -19.45 -17.89
C GLY A 36 7.18 -19.94 -18.71
N GLU A 37 6.70 -21.17 -18.50
CA GLU A 37 5.57 -21.76 -19.21
C GLU A 37 4.30 -20.94 -18.97
N GLN A 38 3.53 -20.74 -20.03
CA GLN A 38 2.27 -20.02 -19.98
C GLN A 38 1.09 -20.98 -20.11
N SER A 39 0.01 -20.67 -19.38
CA SER A 39 -1.28 -21.33 -19.45
C SER A 39 -2.41 -20.32 -19.42
N VAL A 40 -3.59 -20.71 -19.90
CA VAL A 40 -4.78 -19.84 -19.85
C VAL A 40 -5.82 -20.46 -18.94
N THR A 41 -6.39 -19.61 -18.07
CA THR A 41 -7.54 -19.96 -17.22
C THR A 41 -8.73 -19.11 -17.64
N ILE A 42 -9.88 -19.72 -17.83
CA ILE A 42 -11.13 -19.00 -18.08
C ILE A 42 -11.81 -18.71 -16.73
N ALA A 43 -12.18 -17.46 -16.52
CA ALA A 43 -12.83 -17.01 -15.29
C ALA A 43 -14.01 -16.09 -15.59
N ARG A 44 -15.11 -16.25 -14.86
CA ARG A 44 -16.28 -15.37 -14.99
C ARG A 44 -16.07 -14.01 -14.33
N PHE A 45 -15.23 -13.94 -13.30
CA PHE A 45 -14.97 -12.73 -12.52
C PHE A 45 -13.50 -12.68 -12.09
N LEU A 46 -12.91 -11.50 -12.13
CA LEU A 46 -11.57 -11.22 -11.63
C LEU A 46 -11.65 -10.35 -10.37
N PHE A 47 -11.07 -10.85 -9.27
CA PHE A 47 -10.89 -10.06 -8.06
C PHE A 47 -9.38 -9.86 -7.80
N MET A 48 -8.89 -8.67 -8.13
CA MET A 48 -7.46 -8.31 -8.05
C MET A 48 -7.08 -7.90 -6.64
N CYS A 49 -6.42 -8.79 -5.92
CA CYS A 49 -5.97 -8.59 -4.54
C CYS A 49 -4.45 -8.43 -4.40
N GLY A 50 -3.71 -8.28 -5.49
CA GLY A 50 -2.25 -8.21 -5.50
C GLY A 50 -1.66 -6.89 -4.99
N GLY A 51 -2.48 -5.89 -4.66
CA GLY A 51 -2.00 -4.57 -4.23
C GLY A 51 -1.50 -3.70 -5.38
N TYR A 52 -0.64 -2.74 -5.05
CA TYR A 52 -0.13 -1.75 -6.02
C TYR A 52 1.38 -1.54 -5.93
N TYR A 53 2.11 -2.41 -5.26
CA TYR A 53 3.56 -2.35 -5.24
C TYR A 53 4.16 -3.21 -6.34
N ARG A 54 5.22 -2.70 -6.94
CA ARG A 54 6.03 -3.45 -7.87
C ARG A 54 6.96 -4.38 -7.09
N TYR A 55 6.90 -5.68 -7.36
CA TYR A 55 7.65 -6.68 -6.58
C TYR A 55 9.06 -6.95 -7.11
N ASP A 56 9.29 -6.71 -8.39
CA ASP A 56 10.56 -6.99 -9.06
C ASP A 56 11.60 -5.89 -8.85
N GLN A 57 11.19 -4.67 -8.53
CA GLN A 57 12.10 -3.55 -8.40
C GLN A 57 11.57 -2.46 -7.47
N GLY A 58 12.34 -2.15 -6.42
CA GLY A 58 12.13 -0.97 -5.60
C GLY A 58 12.59 0.32 -6.28
N TYR A 59 12.25 1.46 -5.71
CA TYR A 59 12.72 2.74 -6.21
C TYR A 59 14.10 3.05 -5.62
N LYS A 60 15.08 3.12 -6.51
CA LYS A 60 16.43 3.57 -6.19
C LYS A 60 16.79 4.69 -7.17
N PRO A 61 17.01 5.93 -6.69
CA PRO A 61 17.54 6.98 -7.54
C PRO A 61 19.00 6.68 -7.92
N GLU A 62 19.47 7.29 -8.99
CA GLU A 62 20.87 7.25 -9.34
C GLU A 62 21.67 8.14 -8.38
N PHE A 63 22.69 7.59 -7.75
CA PHE A 63 23.60 8.33 -6.88
C PHE A 63 24.93 8.57 -7.59
N PRO A 64 25.37 9.84 -7.73
CA PRO A 64 26.67 10.13 -8.31
C PRO A 64 27.78 9.39 -7.55
N GLY A 65 28.69 8.77 -8.29
CA GLY A 65 29.83 8.05 -7.70
C GLY A 65 29.53 6.69 -7.07
N GLU A 66 28.34 6.15 -7.21
CA GLU A 66 27.96 4.85 -6.61
C GLU A 66 28.92 3.72 -7.00
N ALA A 67 29.36 3.67 -8.25
CA ALA A 67 30.29 2.66 -8.73
C ALA A 67 31.69 2.72 -8.08
N ALA A 68 32.05 3.83 -7.43
CA ALA A 68 33.32 3.96 -6.70
C ALA A 68 33.24 3.39 -5.27
N PHE A 69 32.05 3.18 -4.72
CA PHE A 69 31.89 2.67 -3.39
C PHE A 69 32.34 1.21 -3.29
N ARG A 70 33.22 0.91 -2.33
CA ARG A 70 33.82 -0.42 -2.16
C ARG A 70 33.01 -1.35 -1.26
N GLY A 71 32.05 -0.83 -0.52
CA GLY A 71 31.15 -1.62 0.32
C GLY A 71 29.96 -2.17 -0.43
N GLN A 72 28.95 -2.64 0.28
CA GLN A 72 27.73 -3.19 -0.30
C GLN A 72 26.63 -2.13 -0.37
N VAL A 73 25.95 -2.01 -1.52
CA VAL A 73 24.73 -1.22 -1.67
C VAL A 73 23.55 -2.16 -1.79
N ILE A 74 22.57 -2.04 -0.89
CA ILE A 74 21.46 -2.98 -0.74
C ILE A 74 20.13 -2.19 -0.84
N HIS A 75 19.18 -2.72 -1.61
CA HIS A 75 17.79 -2.26 -1.54
C HIS A 75 17.00 -3.21 -0.63
N PRO A 76 16.20 -2.72 0.35
CA PRO A 76 15.50 -3.57 1.33
C PRO A 76 14.55 -4.61 0.73
N GLN A 77 14.03 -4.36 -0.47
CA GLN A 77 13.17 -5.30 -1.19
C GLN A 77 13.92 -6.55 -1.69
N HIS A 78 15.24 -6.45 -1.83
CA HIS A 78 16.13 -7.54 -2.25
C HIS A 78 17.22 -7.75 -1.18
N TRP A 79 16.75 -7.99 0.05
CA TRP A 79 17.66 -8.20 1.19
C TRP A 79 18.43 -9.51 1.04
N PRO A 80 19.79 -9.50 1.10
CA PRO A 80 20.56 -10.72 1.06
C PRO A 80 20.32 -11.56 2.31
N GLU A 81 19.98 -12.84 2.14
CA GLU A 81 19.67 -13.74 3.28
C GLU A 81 20.82 -13.86 4.29
N ASN A 82 22.07 -13.86 3.79
CA ASN A 82 23.28 -14.05 4.59
C ASN A 82 24.08 -12.74 4.75
N LEU A 83 23.40 -11.59 4.86
CA LEU A 83 24.09 -10.32 5.07
C LEU A 83 24.74 -10.27 6.44
N ASP A 84 26.08 -10.24 6.45
CA ASP A 84 26.85 -10.00 7.68
C ASP A 84 27.09 -8.49 7.86
N TYR A 85 26.41 -7.92 8.85
CA TYR A 85 26.57 -6.52 9.24
C TYR A 85 27.14 -6.37 10.68
N ALA A 86 27.62 -7.46 11.28
CA ALA A 86 28.20 -7.42 12.60
C ALA A 86 29.48 -6.55 12.62
N GLY A 87 29.52 -5.59 13.54
CA GLY A 87 30.62 -4.64 13.65
C GLY A 87 30.81 -3.68 12.49
N LYS A 88 29.85 -3.59 11.57
CA LYS A 88 29.89 -2.71 10.39
C LYS A 88 29.25 -1.35 10.66
N LYS A 89 29.75 -0.32 9.96
CA LYS A 89 29.10 0.99 9.86
C LYS A 89 28.07 0.92 8.76
N VAL A 90 26.79 1.14 9.09
CA VAL A 90 25.68 1.07 8.15
C VAL A 90 25.06 2.45 7.95
N VAL A 91 24.88 2.86 6.71
CA VAL A 91 24.10 4.06 6.38
C VAL A 91 22.79 3.64 5.71
N VAL A 92 21.65 3.99 6.33
CA VAL A 92 20.31 3.75 5.79
C VAL A 92 19.77 5.04 5.19
N ILE A 93 19.65 5.09 3.86
CA ILE A 93 19.17 6.28 3.13
C ILE A 93 17.64 6.25 3.07
N GLY A 94 16.99 7.18 3.75
CA GLY A 94 15.54 7.35 3.79
C GLY A 94 15.01 7.68 5.17
N SER A 95 13.77 8.17 5.23
CA SER A 95 13.04 8.51 6.46
C SER A 95 11.64 7.89 6.51
N GLY A 96 11.35 6.93 5.61
CA GLY A 96 10.08 6.22 5.58
C GLY A 96 10.01 5.05 6.56
N ALA A 97 8.89 4.33 6.56
CA ALA A 97 8.64 3.20 7.46
C ALA A 97 9.77 2.15 7.43
N THR A 98 10.35 1.89 6.26
CA THR A 98 11.46 0.94 6.12
C THR A 98 12.70 1.38 6.91
N ALA A 99 13.11 2.64 6.77
CA ALA A 99 14.26 3.18 7.50
C ALA A 99 13.98 3.20 9.01
N MET A 100 12.78 3.64 9.41
CA MET A 100 12.34 3.67 10.81
C MET A 100 12.37 2.29 11.49
N THR A 101 12.16 1.22 10.73
CA THR A 101 12.22 -0.17 11.23
C THR A 101 13.65 -0.73 11.20
N LEU A 102 14.39 -0.50 10.10
CA LEU A 102 15.72 -1.06 9.93
C LEU A 102 16.75 -0.46 10.89
N VAL A 103 16.69 0.86 11.09
CA VAL A 103 17.70 1.55 11.92
C VAL A 103 17.76 0.97 13.33
N PRO A 104 16.68 0.89 14.13
CA PRO A 104 16.76 0.27 15.44
C PRO A 104 17.08 -1.22 15.37
N ALA A 105 16.52 -1.97 14.42
CA ALA A 105 16.73 -3.40 14.30
C ALA A 105 18.19 -3.78 14.01
N MET A 106 18.93 -2.95 13.29
CA MET A 106 20.34 -3.24 12.97
C MET A 106 21.33 -2.88 14.08
N THR A 107 20.90 -2.12 15.10
CA THR A 107 21.79 -1.72 16.22
C THR A 107 22.14 -2.86 17.15
N ASP A 108 21.54 -4.03 16.99
CA ASP A 108 21.87 -5.24 17.77
C ASP A 108 23.29 -5.77 17.46
N LYS A 109 23.73 -5.68 16.20
CA LYS A 109 24.99 -6.24 15.69
C LYS A 109 25.89 -5.22 15.02
N ALA A 110 25.34 -4.18 14.37
CA ALA A 110 26.14 -3.14 13.72
C ALA A 110 27.00 -2.37 14.72
N ALA A 111 28.17 -1.91 14.30
CA ALA A 111 28.98 -0.98 15.09
C ALA A 111 28.28 0.37 15.27
N HIS A 112 27.67 0.87 14.20
CA HIS A 112 26.87 2.08 14.21
C HIS A 112 25.92 2.12 13.01
N VAL A 113 24.70 2.66 13.19
CA VAL A 113 23.71 2.83 12.13
C VAL A 113 23.37 4.30 11.97
N THR A 114 23.63 4.87 10.79
CA THR A 114 23.26 6.26 10.47
C THR A 114 22.02 6.27 9.58
N MET A 115 20.94 6.88 10.05
CA MET A 115 19.80 7.22 9.21
C MET A 115 20.09 8.50 8.45
N LEU A 116 20.27 8.43 7.14
CA LEU A 116 20.47 9.58 6.27
C LEU A 116 19.17 9.95 5.57
N GLN A 117 18.65 11.12 5.86
CA GLN A 117 17.41 11.61 5.27
C GLN A 117 17.59 12.96 4.59
N ARG A 118 16.88 13.18 3.48
CA ARG A 118 16.81 14.46 2.79
C ARG A 118 15.92 15.47 3.51
N SER A 119 14.83 14.96 4.07
CA SER A 119 13.83 15.73 4.83
C SER A 119 13.25 14.87 5.93
N PRO A 120 12.92 15.46 7.09
CA PRO A 120 12.28 14.72 8.19
C PRO A 120 10.89 14.20 7.83
N THR A 121 10.43 13.22 8.60
CA THR A 121 9.05 12.76 8.61
C THR A 121 8.49 12.82 10.03
N TYR A 122 7.15 12.87 10.18
CA TYR A 122 6.53 12.77 11.50
C TYR A 122 6.66 11.35 12.05
N VAL A 123 7.07 11.25 13.31
CA VAL A 123 7.28 9.98 14.02
C VAL A 123 6.45 9.97 15.30
N VAL A 124 5.81 8.86 15.58
CA VAL A 124 5.03 8.63 16.81
C VAL A 124 5.42 7.31 17.44
N SER A 125 5.78 7.36 18.72
CA SER A 125 5.96 6.14 19.52
C SER A 125 4.62 5.60 20.00
N ARG A 126 4.45 4.30 19.94
CA ARG A 126 3.29 3.55 20.47
C ARG A 126 3.73 2.22 21.05
N PRO A 127 3.09 1.74 22.12
CA PRO A 127 3.31 0.39 22.59
C PRO A 127 3.05 -0.65 21.50
N ALA A 128 3.97 -1.60 21.31
CA ALA A 128 3.83 -2.72 20.38
C ALA A 128 2.69 -3.66 20.81
N VAL A 129 2.46 -3.76 22.11
CA VAL A 129 1.45 -4.63 22.70
C VAL A 129 0.26 -3.81 23.22
N ASP A 130 -0.94 -4.13 22.73
CA ASP A 130 -2.19 -3.55 23.24
C ASP A 130 -2.65 -4.27 24.52
N GLY A 131 -2.26 -3.75 25.68
CA GLY A 131 -2.61 -4.33 26.99
C GLY A 131 -4.12 -4.41 27.22
N ALA A 132 -4.89 -3.39 26.80
CA ALA A 132 -6.35 -3.39 26.93
C ALA A 132 -6.99 -4.48 26.06
N ALA A 133 -6.48 -4.69 24.83
CA ALA A 133 -6.94 -5.79 23.98
C ALA A 133 -6.65 -7.16 24.60
N ASN A 134 -5.47 -7.34 25.17
CA ASN A 134 -5.10 -8.57 25.84
C ASN A 134 -5.95 -8.83 27.10
N PHE A 135 -6.29 -7.79 27.86
CA PHE A 135 -7.19 -7.89 28.99
C PHE A 135 -8.62 -8.31 28.55
N LEU A 136 -9.17 -7.65 27.53
CA LEU A 136 -10.51 -8.00 27.02
C LEU A 136 -10.58 -9.43 26.50
N ARG A 137 -9.53 -9.92 25.84
CA ARG A 137 -9.46 -11.33 25.36
C ARG A 137 -9.43 -12.35 26.49
N LYS A 138 -9.00 -11.97 27.69
CA LYS A 138 -8.99 -12.86 28.87
C LYS A 138 -10.36 -12.99 29.53
N ILE A 139 -11.19 -11.95 29.44
CA ILE A 139 -12.45 -11.87 30.21
C ILE A 139 -13.70 -12.00 29.35
N LEU A 140 -13.60 -11.84 28.03
CA LEU A 140 -14.73 -11.88 27.11
C LEU A 140 -14.60 -13.02 26.09
N PRO A 141 -15.73 -13.54 25.59
CA PRO A 141 -15.72 -14.43 24.43
C PRO A 141 -14.96 -13.79 23.25
N THR A 142 -14.22 -14.60 22.50
CA THR A 142 -13.31 -14.13 21.45
C THR A 142 -13.97 -13.16 20.47
N GLN A 143 -15.19 -13.44 20.02
CA GLN A 143 -15.90 -12.60 19.05
C GLN A 143 -16.29 -11.23 19.64
N TRP A 144 -16.69 -11.21 20.92
CA TRP A 144 -17.03 -9.94 21.60
C TRP A 144 -15.79 -9.09 21.82
N ALA A 145 -14.71 -9.70 22.32
CA ALA A 145 -13.43 -9.01 22.47
C ALA A 145 -12.96 -8.42 21.14
N TYR A 146 -13.01 -9.23 20.05
CA TYR A 146 -12.66 -8.78 18.69
C TYR A 146 -13.49 -7.58 18.25
N ASN A 147 -14.81 -7.63 18.39
CA ASN A 147 -15.69 -6.55 17.95
C ASN A 147 -15.42 -5.25 18.72
N ILE A 148 -15.29 -5.32 20.04
CA ILE A 148 -15.03 -4.15 20.90
C ILE A 148 -13.67 -3.53 20.54
N ILE A 149 -12.61 -4.36 20.42
CA ILE A 149 -11.26 -3.88 20.09
C ILE A 149 -11.25 -3.27 18.67
N ARG A 150 -11.87 -3.92 17.70
CA ARG A 150 -11.98 -3.43 16.34
C ARG A 150 -12.65 -2.05 16.29
N TRP A 151 -13.82 -1.91 16.92
CA TRP A 151 -14.55 -0.64 16.96
C TRP A 151 -13.77 0.45 17.69
N ARG A 152 -13.18 0.16 18.83
CA ARG A 152 -12.32 1.10 19.56
C ARG A 152 -11.20 1.63 18.65
N ASN A 153 -10.50 0.74 17.95
CA ASN A 153 -9.38 1.13 17.10
C ASN A 153 -9.84 1.94 15.88
N VAL A 154 -10.95 1.56 15.22
CA VAL A 154 -11.53 2.32 14.11
C VAL A 154 -11.93 3.72 14.57
N MET A 155 -12.67 3.83 15.70
CA MET A 155 -13.10 5.13 16.24
C MET A 155 -11.90 6.01 16.59
N PHE A 156 -10.89 5.44 17.24
CA PHE A 156 -9.69 6.17 17.63
C PHE A 156 -8.92 6.69 16.40
N GLN A 157 -8.70 5.85 15.37
CA GLN A 157 -8.00 6.26 14.15
C GLN A 157 -8.75 7.36 13.41
N GLN A 158 -10.07 7.22 13.23
CA GLN A 158 -10.90 8.23 12.57
C GLN A 158 -10.95 9.55 13.36
N PHE A 159 -11.09 9.48 14.68
CA PHE A 159 -11.07 10.67 15.54
C PHE A 159 -9.72 11.39 15.44
N PHE A 160 -8.63 10.66 15.60
CA PHE A 160 -7.28 11.22 15.52
C PHE A 160 -7.00 11.87 14.16
N PHE A 161 -7.34 11.18 13.08
CA PHE A 161 -7.20 11.71 11.73
C PHE A 161 -7.99 13.01 11.53
N ARG A 162 -9.28 13.01 11.91
CA ARG A 162 -10.14 14.20 11.78
C ARG A 162 -9.62 15.38 12.59
N GLN A 163 -9.20 15.15 13.83
CA GLN A 163 -8.67 16.22 14.71
C GLN A 163 -7.36 16.79 14.14
N THR A 164 -6.51 15.93 13.63
CA THR A 164 -5.23 16.32 13.02
C THR A 164 -5.44 17.17 11.77
N ARG A 165 -6.40 16.80 10.91
CA ARG A 165 -6.71 17.57 9.69
C ARG A 165 -7.45 18.88 10.00
N LYS A 166 -8.23 18.93 11.08
CA LYS A 166 -8.94 20.14 11.51
C LYS A 166 -8.01 21.18 12.12
N ASN A 167 -7.01 20.75 12.89
CA ASN A 167 -6.08 21.62 13.61
C ASN A 167 -4.63 21.14 13.38
N PRO A 168 -4.08 21.33 12.16
CA PRO A 168 -2.79 20.75 11.79
C PRO A 168 -1.62 21.31 12.61
N GLU A 169 -1.62 22.59 12.93
CA GLU A 169 -0.56 23.23 13.75
C GLU A 169 -0.51 22.66 15.17
N LYS A 170 -1.66 22.56 15.84
CA LYS A 170 -1.74 21.97 17.18
C LYS A 170 -1.34 20.49 17.17
N ALA A 171 -1.72 19.76 16.10
CA ALA A 171 -1.31 18.39 15.93
C ALA A 171 0.22 18.27 15.72
N ARG A 172 0.80 19.16 14.90
CA ARG A 172 2.25 19.26 14.70
C ARG A 172 2.99 19.50 16.00
N GLU A 173 2.60 20.49 16.78
CA GLU A 173 3.21 20.80 18.08
C GLU A 173 3.16 19.61 19.03
N ARG A 174 2.00 18.93 19.11
CA ARG A 174 1.85 17.74 19.94
C ARG A 174 2.75 16.59 19.51
N LEU A 175 2.84 16.33 18.19
CA LEU A 175 3.70 15.28 17.65
C LEU A 175 5.18 15.57 17.92
N LEU A 176 5.62 16.82 17.71
CA LEU A 176 7.00 17.23 18.01
C LEU A 176 7.29 17.21 19.51
N GLY A 177 6.30 17.60 20.35
CA GLY A 177 6.38 17.49 21.79
C GLY A 177 6.67 16.04 22.25
N MET A 178 5.97 15.05 21.71
CA MET A 178 6.24 13.63 22.00
C MET A 178 7.67 13.21 21.63
N VAL A 179 8.20 13.69 20.50
CA VAL A 179 9.59 13.41 20.10
C VAL A 179 10.59 14.09 21.05
N ARG A 180 10.30 15.32 21.51
CA ARG A 180 11.14 16.03 22.51
C ARG A 180 11.16 15.31 23.85
N GLU A 181 10.02 14.77 24.30
CA GLU A 181 9.94 13.94 25.51
C GLU A 181 10.79 12.69 25.40
N GLU A 182 10.80 12.04 24.23
CA GLU A 182 11.60 10.83 24.02
C GLU A 182 13.11 11.10 23.93
N LEU A 183 13.55 12.13 23.20
CA LEU A 183 14.97 12.37 22.92
C LEU A 183 15.65 13.32 23.92
N GLY A 184 14.87 14.12 24.65
CA GLY A 184 15.38 15.09 25.61
C GLY A 184 15.87 16.41 24.99
N PRO A 185 16.30 17.39 25.83
CA PRO A 185 16.54 18.77 25.42
C PRO A 185 17.82 19.00 24.58
N GLY A 186 18.71 18.03 24.53
CA GLY A 186 19.99 18.16 23.81
C GLY A 186 19.96 17.72 22.36
N TYR A 187 18.82 17.21 21.86
CA TYR A 187 18.68 16.71 20.50
C TYR A 187 18.14 17.78 19.56
N ASP A 188 18.75 17.93 18.36
CA ASP A 188 18.28 18.90 17.34
C ASP A 188 17.02 18.40 16.62
N ILE A 189 15.87 18.56 17.30
CA ILE A 189 14.56 18.16 16.80
C ILE A 189 14.16 18.98 15.58
N GLU A 190 14.50 20.25 15.55
CA GLU A 190 14.13 21.14 14.43
C GLU A 190 14.77 20.66 13.13
N LYS A 191 16.02 20.26 13.16
CA LYS A 191 16.72 19.73 11.99
C LYS A 191 16.27 18.34 11.58
N HIS A 192 16.10 17.44 12.56
CA HIS A 192 16.01 15.99 12.29
C HIS A 192 14.60 15.42 12.34
N PHE A 193 13.64 16.10 12.99
CA PHE A 193 12.29 15.57 13.22
C PHE A 193 11.16 16.57 12.92
N THR A 194 11.48 17.74 12.35
CA THR A 194 10.47 18.77 12.02
C THR A 194 10.21 18.82 10.51
N PRO A 195 9.16 18.11 10.01
CA PRO A 195 8.79 18.15 8.60
C PRO A 195 8.28 19.53 8.16
N ALA A 196 8.51 19.86 6.88
CA ALA A 196 8.00 21.10 6.28
C ALA A 196 6.51 21.02 5.88
N TYR A 197 5.89 19.85 5.94
CA TYR A 197 4.49 19.59 5.59
C TYR A 197 3.64 19.34 6.83
N ASN A 198 2.30 19.41 6.67
CA ASN A 198 1.38 19.14 7.77
C ASN A 198 1.18 17.64 8.01
N PRO A 199 0.84 17.25 9.27
CA PRO A 199 0.52 15.85 9.54
C PRO A 199 -0.59 15.31 8.62
N TRP A 200 -0.38 14.10 8.07
CA TRP A 200 -1.26 13.41 7.10
C TRP A 200 -1.28 13.96 5.66
N GLU A 201 -0.48 14.96 5.32
CA GLU A 201 -0.18 15.26 3.91
C GLU A 201 0.75 14.20 3.31
N GLN A 202 1.57 13.61 4.18
CA GLN A 202 2.35 12.39 3.92
C GLN A 202 2.15 11.42 5.09
N ARG A 203 2.75 10.23 5.01
CA ARG A 203 2.61 9.21 6.06
C ARG A 203 3.25 9.68 7.37
N LEU A 204 2.56 9.38 8.46
CA LEU A 204 3.07 9.46 9.81
C LEU A 204 3.67 8.10 10.16
N CYS A 205 4.96 8.07 10.53
CA CYS A 205 5.66 6.84 10.87
C CYS A 205 5.40 6.44 12.33
N LEU A 206 5.04 5.18 12.52
CA LEU A 206 4.85 4.58 13.82
C LEU A 206 6.12 3.83 14.23
N VAL A 207 6.60 4.10 15.45
CA VAL A 207 7.77 3.47 16.06
C VAL A 207 7.27 2.66 17.26
N PRO A 208 7.39 1.32 17.26
CA PRO A 208 6.95 0.50 18.38
C PRO A 208 7.90 0.64 19.57
N ASP A 209 7.33 0.77 20.78
CA ASP A 209 8.07 0.83 22.05
C ASP A 209 9.24 1.82 22.05
N ALA A 210 9.15 2.90 21.28
CA ALA A 210 10.20 3.91 21.14
C ALA A 210 11.58 3.36 20.72
N ASP A 211 11.63 2.24 19.98
CA ASP A 211 12.86 1.52 19.64
C ASP A 211 13.87 2.41 18.89
N LEU A 212 13.44 3.22 17.91
CA LEU A 212 14.30 4.19 17.24
C LEU A 212 14.88 5.20 18.22
N PHE A 213 14.08 5.77 19.10
CA PHE A 213 14.53 6.75 20.08
C PHE A 213 15.51 6.14 21.10
N THR A 214 15.27 4.90 21.49
CA THR A 214 16.19 4.12 22.32
C THR A 214 17.53 3.89 21.63
N ALA A 215 17.52 3.54 20.34
CA ALA A 215 18.73 3.37 19.54
C ALA A 215 19.53 4.69 19.42
N LEU A 216 18.84 5.83 19.24
CA LEU A 216 19.47 7.15 19.18
C LEU A 216 20.07 7.55 20.53
N LYS A 217 19.33 7.41 21.63
CA LYS A 217 19.82 7.73 22.99
C LYS A 217 21.00 6.87 23.42
N SER A 218 21.06 5.62 22.97
CA SER A 218 22.20 4.74 23.28
C SER A 218 23.49 5.07 22.52
N GLY A 219 23.44 5.99 21.54
CA GLY A 219 24.55 6.31 20.67
C GLY A 219 24.85 5.25 19.58
N LYS A 220 24.10 4.16 19.54
CA LYS A 220 24.26 3.11 18.51
C LYS A 220 23.71 3.50 17.15
N ALA A 221 22.79 4.48 17.13
CA ALA A 221 22.30 5.08 15.90
C ALA A 221 22.41 6.59 15.94
N SER A 222 22.41 7.21 14.75
CA SER A 222 22.36 8.65 14.56
C SER A 222 21.46 9.02 13.37
N VAL A 223 21.00 10.28 13.33
CA VAL A 223 20.25 10.84 12.19
C VAL A 223 21.09 11.94 11.57
N GLU A 224 21.22 11.90 10.24
CA GLU A 224 21.74 13.00 9.44
C GLU A 224 20.67 13.48 8.48
N THR A 225 20.47 14.81 8.47
CA THR A 225 19.49 15.45 7.57
C THR A 225 20.25 16.35 6.62
N ASP A 226 20.48 15.84 5.40
CA ASP A 226 21.21 16.56 4.37
C ASP A 226 21.00 15.89 2.99
N HIS A 227 21.46 16.55 1.94
CA HIS A 227 21.46 16.02 0.58
C HIS A 227 22.77 15.28 0.29
N ILE A 228 22.65 14.18 -0.42
CA ILE A 228 23.80 13.44 -0.94
C ILE A 228 24.41 14.25 -2.08
N GLU A 229 25.72 14.53 -2.00
CA GLU A 229 26.48 15.05 -3.12
C GLU A 229 26.94 13.93 -4.02
N ARG A 230 27.65 12.94 -3.46
CA ARG A 230 28.09 11.74 -4.17
C ARG A 230 28.47 10.63 -3.20
N PHE A 231 28.53 9.41 -3.72
CA PHE A 231 29.19 8.31 -3.03
C PHE A 231 30.71 8.42 -3.22
N THR A 232 31.44 7.94 -2.24
CA THR A 232 32.90 7.85 -2.23
C THR A 232 33.32 6.40 -2.09
N GLN A 233 34.63 6.13 -2.14
CA GLN A 233 35.13 4.75 -1.95
C GLN A 233 34.78 4.19 -0.56
N SER A 234 34.65 5.03 0.46
CA SER A 234 34.44 4.62 1.86
C SER A 234 33.10 5.07 2.46
N GLY A 235 32.16 5.60 1.66
CA GLY A 235 30.86 6.04 2.17
C GLY A 235 30.18 7.11 1.31
N ILE A 236 29.61 8.12 1.95
CA ILE A 236 28.81 9.17 1.31
C ILE A 236 29.33 10.55 1.68
N LEU A 237 29.55 11.40 0.68
CA LEU A 237 29.80 12.84 0.87
C LEU A 237 28.46 13.58 0.78
N LEU A 238 28.17 14.40 1.77
CA LEU A 238 26.99 15.24 1.85
C LEU A 238 27.27 16.63 1.27
N LYS A 239 26.23 17.35 0.89
CA LYS A 239 26.34 18.72 0.36
C LYS A 239 26.90 19.73 1.38
N SER A 240 26.74 19.46 2.66
CA SER A 240 27.38 20.24 3.74
C SER A 240 28.90 20.09 3.81
N GLY A 241 29.48 19.16 3.03
CA GLY A 241 30.89 18.75 3.12
C GLY A 241 31.16 17.66 4.15
N LYS A 242 30.16 17.21 4.94
CA LYS A 242 30.32 16.12 5.88
C LYS A 242 30.44 14.79 5.14
N ALA A 243 31.43 13.97 5.51
CA ALA A 243 31.56 12.60 5.01
C ALA A 243 30.97 11.63 6.02
N LEU A 244 30.16 10.69 5.53
CA LEU A 244 29.64 9.56 6.30
C LEU A 244 30.39 8.31 5.87
N GLU A 245 31.12 7.70 6.79
CA GLU A 245 31.76 6.41 6.54
C GLU A 245 30.72 5.29 6.58
N ALA A 246 30.83 4.34 5.66
CA ALA A 246 29.95 3.19 5.58
C ALA A 246 30.68 1.96 5.03
N ASP A 247 30.41 0.80 5.61
CA ASP A 247 30.73 -0.50 5.04
C ASP A 247 29.54 -1.01 4.21
N ILE A 248 28.31 -0.65 4.62
CA ILE A 248 27.06 -1.03 3.98
C ILE A 248 26.18 0.20 3.84
N ILE A 249 25.62 0.40 2.64
CA ILE A 249 24.62 1.42 2.35
C ILE A 249 23.31 0.74 2.00
N VAL A 250 22.25 1.04 2.76
CA VAL A 250 20.90 0.53 2.52
C VAL A 250 20.04 1.62 1.89
N THR A 251 19.60 1.43 0.66
CA THR A 251 18.78 2.40 -0.07
C THR A 251 17.30 2.22 0.24
N ALA A 252 16.87 2.65 1.44
CA ALA A 252 15.47 2.66 1.86
C ALA A 252 14.69 3.83 1.24
N THR A 253 14.91 4.06 -0.07
CA THR A 253 14.45 5.23 -0.82
C THR A 253 13.05 5.11 -1.39
N GLY A 254 12.36 4.01 -1.08
CA GLY A 254 10.95 3.80 -1.39
C GLY A 254 10.70 2.68 -2.38
N LEU A 255 9.44 2.56 -2.78
CA LEU A 255 8.94 1.52 -3.66
C LEU A 255 8.46 2.11 -4.98
N ASN A 256 8.44 1.29 -6.02
CA ASN A 256 7.73 1.59 -7.25
C ASN A 256 6.28 1.11 -7.13
N LEU A 257 5.36 1.93 -7.61
CA LEU A 257 3.95 1.56 -7.70
C LEU A 257 3.61 1.10 -9.10
N ILE A 258 2.64 0.20 -9.19
CA ILE A 258 2.07 -0.27 -10.44
C ILE A 258 0.62 -0.72 -10.21
N PHE A 259 -0.33 -0.15 -10.94
CA PHE A 259 -1.72 -0.51 -10.76
C PHE A 259 -1.97 -1.95 -11.22
N MET A 260 -2.80 -2.71 -10.48
CA MET A 260 -3.13 -4.13 -10.77
C MET A 260 -1.89 -5.03 -11.00
N ASN A 261 -0.80 -4.79 -10.27
CA ASN A 261 0.47 -5.54 -10.42
C ASN A 261 1.04 -5.58 -11.84
N GLY A 262 0.65 -4.63 -12.70
CA GLY A 262 1.11 -4.57 -14.09
C GLY A 262 0.53 -5.65 -15.01
N VAL A 263 -0.57 -6.27 -14.63
CA VAL A 263 -1.31 -7.19 -15.51
C VAL A 263 -1.84 -6.42 -16.72
N ASN A 264 -1.57 -6.93 -17.91
CA ASN A 264 -2.09 -6.36 -19.14
C ASN A 264 -3.58 -6.72 -19.27
N VAL A 265 -4.44 -5.75 -18.98
CA VAL A 265 -5.89 -5.92 -19.08
C VAL A 265 -6.39 -5.42 -20.43
N SER A 266 -7.28 -6.18 -21.07
CA SER A 266 -7.93 -5.82 -22.33
C SER A 266 -9.40 -6.24 -22.36
N ILE A 267 -10.19 -5.61 -23.22
CA ILE A 267 -11.58 -5.96 -23.52
C ILE A 267 -11.67 -6.15 -25.03
N ASP A 268 -12.02 -7.35 -25.49
CA ASP A 268 -12.01 -7.75 -26.91
C ASP A 268 -10.70 -7.38 -27.62
N GLY A 269 -9.58 -7.51 -26.92
CA GLY A 269 -8.25 -7.17 -27.39
C GLY A 269 -7.84 -5.70 -27.27
N ALA A 270 -8.80 -4.79 -27.02
CA ALA A 270 -8.50 -3.38 -26.79
C ALA A 270 -7.93 -3.16 -25.37
N LYS A 271 -6.75 -2.55 -25.26
CA LYS A 271 -6.05 -2.33 -24.00
C LYS A 271 -6.86 -1.42 -23.08
N VAL A 272 -7.02 -1.83 -21.84
CA VAL A 272 -7.58 -1.01 -20.75
C VAL A 272 -6.48 -0.12 -20.17
N GLU A 273 -6.71 1.19 -20.18
CA GLU A 273 -5.79 2.18 -19.59
C GLU A 273 -6.40 2.75 -18.30
N PRO A 274 -5.98 2.31 -17.11
CA PRO A 274 -6.61 2.73 -15.86
C PRO A 274 -6.65 4.25 -15.66
N GLY A 275 -5.62 4.98 -16.08
CA GLY A 275 -5.57 6.45 -15.98
C GLY A 275 -6.66 7.19 -16.76
N LYS A 276 -7.34 6.52 -17.68
CA LYS A 276 -8.48 7.03 -18.46
C LYS A 276 -9.83 6.54 -17.92
N LEU A 277 -9.88 5.93 -16.75
CA LEU A 277 -11.09 5.39 -16.14
C LEU A 277 -11.36 6.05 -14.79
N LEU A 278 -12.63 6.05 -14.40
CA LEU A 278 -13.03 6.41 -13.04
C LEU A 278 -13.06 5.17 -12.15
N ASN A 279 -12.65 5.35 -10.91
CA ASN A 279 -12.91 4.36 -9.88
C ASN A 279 -14.39 4.38 -9.48
N TYR A 280 -14.97 3.23 -9.26
CA TYR A 280 -16.33 3.07 -8.75
C TYR A 280 -16.28 2.55 -7.31
N LYS A 281 -16.70 3.36 -6.34
CA LYS A 281 -16.73 3.06 -4.88
C LYS A 281 -15.38 2.60 -4.30
N GLY A 282 -14.28 2.78 -5.04
CA GLY A 282 -12.96 2.23 -4.69
C GLY A 282 -12.86 0.71 -4.80
N VAL A 283 -13.72 0.09 -5.60
CA VAL A 283 -13.83 -1.37 -5.78
C VAL A 283 -13.72 -1.80 -7.24
N MET A 284 -14.35 -1.09 -8.16
CA MET A 284 -14.36 -1.43 -9.57
C MET A 284 -13.94 -0.22 -10.44
N LEU A 285 -13.86 -0.41 -11.73
CA LEU A 285 -13.52 0.62 -12.71
C LEU A 285 -14.67 0.85 -13.65
N SER A 286 -14.87 2.11 -14.09
CA SER A 286 -15.88 2.44 -15.10
C SER A 286 -15.67 1.62 -16.37
N ASN A 287 -16.75 1.10 -16.92
CA ASN A 287 -16.80 0.38 -18.20
C ASN A 287 -15.91 -0.86 -18.31
N VAL A 288 -15.49 -1.45 -17.16
CA VAL A 288 -14.75 -2.72 -17.13
C VAL A 288 -15.63 -3.80 -16.51
N PRO A 289 -16.07 -4.80 -17.27
CA PRO A 289 -16.95 -5.85 -16.76
C PRO A 289 -16.23 -6.81 -15.81
N ASN A 290 -16.93 -7.27 -14.78
CA ASN A 290 -16.52 -8.38 -13.90
C ASN A 290 -15.08 -8.26 -13.35
N LEU A 291 -14.64 -7.03 -13.08
CA LEU A 291 -13.33 -6.75 -12.51
C LEU A 291 -13.47 -5.93 -11.23
N ALA A 292 -13.04 -6.50 -10.12
CA ALA A 292 -12.90 -5.77 -8.86
C ALA A 292 -11.41 -5.67 -8.45
N VAL A 293 -11.05 -4.60 -7.77
CA VAL A 293 -9.70 -4.31 -7.31
C VAL A 293 -9.73 -3.95 -5.83
N THR A 294 -8.87 -4.56 -5.04
CA THR A 294 -8.70 -4.16 -3.63
C THR A 294 -7.68 -3.03 -3.52
N PHE A 295 -8.14 -1.92 -2.97
CA PHE A 295 -7.29 -0.78 -2.61
C PHE A 295 -7.64 -0.33 -1.19
N GLY A 296 -6.63 -0.25 -0.31
CA GLY A 296 -6.82 0.09 1.09
C GLY A 296 -6.86 1.60 1.36
N TYR A 297 -6.95 1.96 2.65
CA TYR A 297 -6.87 3.34 3.07
C TYR A 297 -5.44 3.85 3.11
N THR A 298 -5.24 5.12 2.80
CA THR A 298 -3.96 5.83 3.03
C THR A 298 -3.84 6.33 4.46
N ASN A 299 -4.96 6.48 5.17
CA ASN A 299 -5.09 7.09 6.51
C ASN A 299 -5.56 6.11 7.60
N ALA A 300 -5.73 4.84 7.27
CA ALA A 300 -6.18 3.80 8.19
C ALA A 300 -5.64 2.41 7.76
N SER A 301 -5.98 1.36 8.53
CA SER A 301 -5.60 0.00 8.18
C SER A 301 -6.18 -0.44 6.84
N TRP A 302 -5.34 -1.01 6.00
CA TRP A 302 -5.72 -1.59 4.70
C TRP A 302 -6.81 -2.65 4.82
N THR A 303 -6.73 -3.49 5.85
CA THR A 303 -7.66 -4.60 6.08
C THR A 303 -9.10 -4.12 6.27
N LEU A 304 -9.32 -2.91 6.77
CA LEU A 304 -10.66 -2.35 6.92
C LEU A 304 -11.38 -2.16 5.59
N LYS A 305 -10.66 -1.65 4.56
CA LYS A 305 -11.23 -1.47 3.22
C LYS A 305 -11.29 -2.79 2.46
N ALA A 306 -10.26 -3.63 2.58
CA ALA A 306 -10.22 -4.95 1.93
C ALA A 306 -11.39 -5.83 2.37
N ASP A 307 -11.74 -5.82 3.66
CA ASP A 307 -12.90 -6.51 4.23
C ASP A 307 -14.21 -6.04 3.59
N LEU A 308 -14.43 -4.72 3.54
CA LEU A 308 -15.61 -4.13 2.89
C LEU A 308 -15.68 -4.43 1.40
N THR A 309 -14.55 -4.38 0.71
CA THR A 309 -14.45 -4.69 -0.73
C THR A 309 -14.80 -6.15 -0.99
N SER A 310 -14.26 -7.09 -0.20
CA SER A 310 -14.54 -8.52 -0.32
C SER A 310 -16.02 -8.83 -0.09
N GLU A 311 -16.62 -8.21 0.92
CA GLU A 311 -18.05 -8.36 1.21
C GLU A 311 -18.92 -7.80 0.07
N TYR A 312 -18.55 -6.63 -0.46
CA TYR A 312 -19.25 -6.07 -1.63
C TYR A 312 -19.17 -6.99 -2.85
N VAL A 313 -17.98 -7.55 -3.14
CA VAL A 313 -17.80 -8.50 -4.24
C VAL A 313 -18.67 -9.74 -4.05
N CYS A 314 -18.73 -10.31 -2.84
CA CYS A 314 -19.62 -11.44 -2.55
C CYS A 314 -21.10 -11.08 -2.76
N ARG A 315 -21.54 -9.90 -2.31
CA ARG A 315 -22.90 -9.41 -2.54
C ARG A 315 -23.21 -9.22 -4.03
N LEU A 316 -22.25 -8.71 -4.80
CA LEU A 316 -22.38 -8.55 -6.24
C LEU A 316 -22.50 -9.91 -6.95
N LEU A 317 -21.65 -10.87 -6.62
CA LEU A 317 -21.69 -12.20 -7.21
C LEU A 317 -23.00 -12.92 -6.89
N ASN A 318 -23.49 -12.84 -5.65
CA ASN A 318 -24.79 -13.42 -5.27
C ASN A 318 -25.95 -12.78 -6.05
N LEU A 319 -25.91 -11.45 -6.22
CA LEU A 319 -26.91 -10.74 -7.01
C LEU A 319 -26.87 -11.13 -8.50
N MET A 320 -25.67 -11.31 -9.06
CA MET A 320 -25.50 -11.80 -10.42
C MET A 320 -26.09 -13.21 -10.58
N ASP A 321 -25.83 -14.09 -9.66
CA ASP A 321 -26.38 -15.46 -9.68
C ASP A 321 -27.91 -15.45 -9.53
N GLU A 322 -28.46 -14.65 -8.62
CA GLU A 322 -29.90 -14.48 -8.40
C GLU A 322 -30.61 -13.98 -9.66
N LYS A 323 -30.02 -13.03 -10.38
CA LYS A 323 -30.57 -12.44 -11.59
C LYS A 323 -30.21 -13.18 -12.88
N GLY A 324 -29.41 -14.24 -12.80
CA GLY A 324 -28.89 -14.92 -13.98
C GLY A 324 -27.98 -14.03 -14.85
N ALA A 325 -27.37 -13.00 -14.25
CA ALA A 325 -26.49 -12.09 -14.96
C ALA A 325 -25.12 -12.70 -15.19
N THR A 326 -24.57 -12.55 -16.38
CA THR A 326 -23.23 -13.03 -16.74
C THR A 326 -22.18 -11.93 -16.63
N SER A 327 -22.60 -10.65 -16.68
CA SER A 327 -21.70 -9.54 -16.45
C SER A 327 -22.29 -8.47 -15.54
N ALA A 328 -21.41 -7.83 -14.79
CA ALA A 328 -21.66 -6.68 -13.94
C ALA A 328 -20.62 -5.60 -14.23
N MET A 329 -21.07 -4.40 -14.56
CA MET A 329 -20.19 -3.31 -14.99
C MET A 329 -20.70 -1.96 -14.48
N PRO A 330 -19.87 -1.17 -13.77
CA PRO A 330 -20.20 0.21 -13.48
C PRO A 330 -20.19 1.03 -14.78
N TYR A 331 -21.35 1.40 -15.27
CA TYR A 331 -21.48 2.08 -16.57
C TYR A 331 -21.29 3.59 -16.44
N LEU A 332 -20.45 4.13 -17.31
CA LEU A 332 -20.20 5.56 -17.48
C LEU A 332 -20.36 5.90 -18.95
N ALA A 333 -21.38 6.70 -19.30
CA ALA A 333 -21.63 7.09 -20.70
C ALA A 333 -20.51 8.01 -21.21
N ASP A 334 -20.24 9.07 -20.47
CA ASP A 334 -19.24 10.08 -20.84
C ASP A 334 -18.24 10.30 -19.72
N PHE A 335 -16.96 10.38 -20.07
CA PHE A 335 -15.92 10.70 -19.10
C PHE A 335 -16.01 12.18 -18.73
N PRO A 336 -16.11 12.53 -17.43
CA PRO A 336 -16.30 13.92 -17.02
C PRO A 336 -15.04 14.76 -17.32
N ASN A 337 -15.27 16.04 -17.66
CA ASN A 337 -14.19 17.00 -17.94
C ASN A 337 -13.34 17.28 -16.70
N GLU A 338 -13.97 17.28 -15.52
CA GLU A 338 -13.29 17.53 -14.24
C GLU A 338 -13.13 16.24 -13.46
N THR A 339 -11.91 15.89 -13.16
CA THR A 339 -11.58 14.71 -12.36
C THR A 339 -10.47 15.03 -11.39
N GLU A 340 -10.43 14.29 -10.27
CA GLU A 340 -9.39 14.37 -9.27
C GLU A 340 -8.41 13.17 -9.38
N PRO A 341 -7.18 13.30 -8.89
CA PRO A 341 -6.30 12.16 -8.72
C PRO A 341 -6.94 11.06 -7.87
N PHE A 342 -6.56 9.81 -8.08
CA PHE A 342 -7.11 8.65 -7.37
C PHE A 342 -7.06 8.79 -5.85
N VAL A 343 -5.97 9.34 -5.32
CA VAL A 343 -5.79 9.66 -3.90
C VAL A 343 -5.18 11.04 -3.73
N ASP A 344 -5.61 11.76 -2.70
CA ASP A 344 -5.00 13.02 -2.25
C ASP A 344 -3.83 12.69 -1.31
N PHE A 345 -2.65 12.41 -1.90
CA PHE A 345 -1.46 12.04 -1.16
C PHE A 345 -0.20 12.53 -1.85
N SER A 346 0.53 13.44 -1.20
CA SER A 346 1.66 14.15 -1.79
C SER A 346 3.00 13.39 -1.77
N SER A 347 3.02 12.15 -1.27
CA SER A 347 4.25 11.35 -1.23
C SER A 347 4.80 11.08 -2.63
N GLY A 348 6.09 11.29 -2.82
CA GLY A 348 6.76 11.22 -4.12
C GLY A 348 6.58 9.88 -4.87
N TYR A 349 6.40 8.77 -4.16
CA TYR A 349 6.19 7.47 -4.79
C TYR A 349 4.80 7.35 -5.45
N PHE A 350 3.78 8.05 -4.95
CA PHE A 350 2.49 8.17 -5.63
C PHE A 350 2.56 9.16 -6.80
N GLN A 351 3.18 10.32 -6.59
CA GLN A 351 3.24 11.36 -7.61
C GLN A 351 3.90 10.90 -8.91
N ARG A 352 4.88 9.98 -8.83
CA ARG A 352 5.58 9.44 -10.01
C ARG A 352 4.72 8.62 -10.96
N VAL A 353 3.57 8.09 -10.50
CA VAL A 353 2.75 7.13 -11.27
C VAL A 353 1.25 7.41 -11.17
N MET A 354 0.86 8.57 -10.67
CA MET A 354 -0.54 8.92 -10.45
C MET A 354 -1.37 8.92 -11.74
N ASP A 355 -0.74 9.21 -12.86
CA ASP A 355 -1.31 9.15 -14.21
C ASP A 355 -1.66 7.73 -14.67
N GLN A 356 -1.05 6.71 -14.07
CA GLN A 356 -1.32 5.29 -14.35
C GLN A 356 -2.42 4.71 -13.46
N PHE A 357 -2.88 5.47 -12.47
CA PHE A 357 -3.98 5.07 -11.58
C PHE A 357 -5.30 5.63 -12.11
N PRO A 358 -6.45 4.99 -11.77
CA PRO A 358 -7.75 5.53 -12.15
C PRO A 358 -7.93 6.95 -11.60
N ARG A 359 -8.85 7.69 -12.22
CA ARG A 359 -9.26 8.99 -11.72
C ARG A 359 -10.46 8.82 -10.78
N GLN A 360 -10.79 9.87 -10.04
CA GLN A 360 -12.05 9.96 -9.31
C GLN A 360 -12.81 11.25 -9.66
N HIS A 361 -14.11 11.23 -9.44
CA HIS A 361 -14.96 12.42 -9.53
C HIS A 361 -15.18 13.02 -8.12
N THR A 362 -15.75 14.19 -8.04
CA THR A 362 -16.10 14.85 -6.76
C THR A 362 -17.28 14.21 -6.07
N GLU A 363 -18.13 13.48 -6.81
CA GLU A 363 -19.40 12.91 -6.34
C GLU A 363 -19.41 11.37 -6.36
N ALA A 364 -20.25 10.80 -5.48
CA ALA A 364 -20.53 9.36 -5.48
C ALA A 364 -21.30 8.98 -6.77
N PRO A 365 -21.13 7.74 -7.28
CA PRO A 365 -20.34 6.65 -6.70
C PRO A 365 -18.86 6.65 -7.12
N TRP A 366 -18.41 7.69 -7.83
CA TRP A 366 -17.08 7.80 -8.42
C TRP A 366 -16.05 8.45 -7.51
N LYS A 367 -16.46 8.87 -6.28
CA LYS A 367 -15.59 9.44 -5.23
C LYS A 367 -14.99 8.36 -4.35
N LEU A 368 -13.68 8.43 -4.12
CA LEU A 368 -12.98 7.62 -3.14
C LEU A 368 -12.92 8.37 -1.78
N HIS A 369 -13.78 8.00 -0.85
CA HIS A 369 -13.99 8.80 0.36
C HIS A 369 -12.86 8.72 1.40
N GLN A 370 -12.00 7.71 1.37
CA GLN A 370 -10.97 7.48 2.39
C GLN A 370 -11.54 7.53 3.84
N ASN A 371 -12.79 7.07 4.01
CA ASN A 371 -13.54 7.11 5.27
C ASN A 371 -14.28 5.80 5.49
N TYR A 372 -13.90 5.07 6.54
CA TYR A 372 -14.47 3.76 6.85
C TYR A 372 -16.00 3.76 7.03
N PHE A 373 -16.57 4.79 7.70
CA PHE A 373 -18.02 4.82 7.94
C PHE A 373 -18.81 5.06 6.67
N THR A 374 -18.33 5.95 5.80
CA THR A 374 -18.93 6.20 4.49
C THR A 374 -18.81 4.97 3.61
N ASP A 375 -17.62 4.35 3.56
CA ASP A 375 -17.41 3.15 2.76
C ASP A 375 -18.21 1.96 3.30
N ARG A 376 -18.31 1.80 4.61
CA ARG A 376 -19.17 0.78 5.22
C ARG A 376 -20.63 0.93 4.77
N LYS A 377 -21.16 2.17 4.81
CA LYS A 377 -22.50 2.45 4.31
C LYS A 377 -22.64 2.09 2.83
N ASN A 378 -21.71 2.56 2.00
CA ASN A 378 -21.78 2.40 0.54
C ASN A 378 -21.60 0.95 0.07
N LEU A 379 -20.74 0.18 0.75
CA LEU A 379 -20.34 -1.17 0.30
C LEU A 379 -21.10 -2.29 1.02
N ARG A 380 -21.57 -2.05 2.26
CA ARG A 380 -22.24 -3.08 3.08
C ARG A 380 -23.74 -2.87 3.20
N GLU A 381 -24.19 -1.61 3.34
CA GLU A 381 -25.56 -1.28 3.72
C GLU A 381 -26.45 -0.91 2.52
N LEU A 382 -25.92 -0.12 1.59
CA LEU A 382 -26.67 0.29 0.40
C LEU A 382 -26.80 -0.83 -0.62
N PRO A 383 -27.85 -0.80 -1.47
CA PRO A 383 -28.00 -1.75 -2.57
C PRO A 383 -26.80 -1.74 -3.52
N VAL A 384 -26.51 -2.89 -4.12
CA VAL A 384 -25.52 -3.00 -5.20
C VAL A 384 -26.03 -2.32 -6.46
N GLU A 385 -27.33 -2.46 -6.74
CA GLU A 385 -28.03 -1.76 -7.83
C GLU A 385 -28.30 -0.31 -7.43
N ASP A 386 -27.47 0.59 -7.92
CA ASP A 386 -27.49 2.02 -7.60
C ASP A 386 -27.76 2.91 -8.83
N GLY A 387 -28.26 2.31 -9.92
CA GLY A 387 -28.52 2.98 -11.19
C GLY A 387 -27.29 3.14 -12.09
N VAL A 388 -26.08 2.90 -11.54
CA VAL A 388 -24.80 2.92 -12.27
C VAL A 388 -24.31 1.51 -12.59
N MET A 389 -24.53 0.57 -11.66
CA MET A 389 -24.20 -0.84 -11.86
C MET A 389 -25.15 -1.48 -12.85
N GLN A 390 -24.64 -1.83 -14.03
CA GLN A 390 -25.38 -2.57 -15.05
C GLN A 390 -25.12 -4.06 -14.94
N LEU A 391 -26.19 -4.85 -14.89
CA LEU A 391 -26.18 -6.30 -14.91
C LEU A 391 -26.74 -6.77 -16.25
N ASN A 392 -25.93 -7.51 -17.02
CA ASN A 392 -26.35 -8.00 -18.32
C ASN A 392 -26.33 -9.54 -18.36
N ALA A 393 -27.39 -10.16 -18.85
CA ALA A 393 -27.40 -11.57 -19.20
C ALA A 393 -26.74 -11.75 -20.58
N ALA A 394 -26.01 -12.85 -20.78
CA ALA A 394 -25.53 -13.20 -22.12
C ALA A 394 -26.74 -13.39 -23.05
N PRO A 395 -26.66 -12.93 -24.31
CA PRO A 395 -27.66 -13.33 -25.30
C PRO A 395 -27.74 -14.86 -25.35
N ALA A 396 -28.94 -15.41 -25.29
CA ALA A 396 -29.14 -16.86 -25.30
C ALA A 396 -28.42 -17.46 -26.51
N LYS A 397 -27.27 -18.10 -26.29
CA LYS A 397 -26.61 -18.91 -27.32
C LYS A 397 -27.55 -20.09 -27.61
N ALA A 398 -28.13 -20.14 -28.79
CA ALA A 398 -28.80 -21.31 -29.27
C ALA A 398 -27.82 -22.51 -29.23
N GLY A 399 -27.92 -23.35 -28.21
CA GLY A 399 -27.42 -24.74 -28.22
C GLY A 399 -25.98 -25.02 -27.81
N ALA A 400 -25.36 -24.33 -26.84
CA ALA A 400 -24.12 -24.84 -26.23
C ALA A 400 -24.10 -24.60 -24.70
N LYS A 401 -24.20 -25.66 -23.90
CA LYS A 401 -23.84 -25.60 -22.49
C LYS A 401 -22.33 -25.34 -22.38
N PRO A 402 -21.86 -24.35 -21.61
CA PRO A 402 -20.45 -24.26 -21.31
C PRO A 402 -20.08 -25.46 -20.43
N ALA A 403 -19.12 -26.25 -20.87
CA ALA A 403 -18.51 -27.28 -20.04
C ALA A 403 -17.71 -26.56 -18.94
N LEU A 404 -18.30 -26.41 -17.76
CA LEU A 404 -17.58 -26.11 -16.54
C LEU A 404 -16.75 -27.35 -16.19
N GLN A 405 -15.48 -27.37 -16.58
CA GLN A 405 -14.52 -28.27 -15.92
C GLN A 405 -14.30 -27.72 -14.52
N ALA A 406 -14.98 -28.33 -13.55
CA ALA A 406 -14.59 -28.21 -12.15
C ALA A 406 -13.14 -28.72 -12.06
N ALA A 407 -12.24 -27.90 -11.58
CA ALA A 407 -10.93 -28.35 -11.17
C ALA A 407 -11.16 -29.15 -9.87
N GLU A 408 -11.11 -30.49 -9.95
CA GLU A 408 -10.87 -31.39 -8.83
C GLU A 408 -9.47 -31.15 -8.23
#